data_efa87fcc0ec23e94dfba6e5355bd8795
#
_entry.id   efa87fcc0ec23e94dfba6e5355bd8795
#
_cell.length_a   1.000
_cell.length_b   1.000
_cell.length_c   1.000
_cell.angle_alpha   90.00
_cell.angle_beta   90.00
_cell.angle_gamma   90.00
#
_symmetry.space_group_name_H-M   'P 1'
#
loop_
_entity.id
_entity.type
_entity.pdbx_description
1 polymer ?
#
loop_
_entity_poly.entity_id
_entity_poly.type
_entity_poly.pdbx_seq_one_letter_code
_entity_poly.pdbx_strand_id
1 'polypeptide(L)'
;MIKEKVRAWELNSFASIRACRPWRVISAQTWLATILILSSFPSAFAESDFSAFWQKFKSAVIAGDKATIAEMTKFPLSMPYGVKAVKNKEDFSRRYNEIFKGEANAAQCFASAKPHKESDRQYDIYCPFKGTPNDWENAPIRFIFELTKSGWKFAGLDNVNE
;
A
#
# COMPACT_ATOMS: atom_id res chain seq x y z
N MET A 1 -54.04 3.66 15.70
CA MET A 1 -54.65 2.69 16.65
C MET A 1 -53.70 1.55 16.85
N ILE A 2 -53.44 1.23 18.14
CA ILE A 2 -52.69 0.11 18.74
C ILE A 2 -51.21 0.40 18.85
N LYS A 3 -50.70 1.01 19.95
CA LYS A 3 -50.41 0.62 21.35
C LYS A 3 -49.29 -0.43 21.42
N GLU A 4 -48.11 0.03 21.87
CA GLU A 4 -47.53 -0.21 23.22
C GLU A 4 -47.14 -1.66 23.53
N LYS A 5 -45.88 -1.91 23.80
CA LYS A 5 -45.49 -2.58 25.05
C LYS A 5 -44.00 -2.36 25.36
N VAL A 6 -43.79 -1.49 26.35
CA VAL A 6 -42.60 -1.40 27.21
C VAL A 6 -42.57 -2.65 28.10
N ARG A 7 -41.41 -3.25 28.30
CA ARG A 7 -41.16 -4.05 29.53
C ARG A 7 -39.73 -3.89 30.03
N ALA A 8 -39.68 -3.13 31.12
CA ALA A 8 -38.57 -3.09 32.04
C ALA A 8 -38.51 -4.40 32.83
N TRP A 9 -37.31 -4.82 33.22
CA TRP A 9 -36.98 -5.68 34.36
C TRP A 9 -35.66 -5.13 34.93
N GLU A 10 -35.76 -4.39 35.90
CA GLU A 10 -35.57 -4.44 37.39
C GLU A 10 -34.35 -5.25 37.82
N LEU A 11 -33.48 -4.47 38.41
CA LEU A 11 -32.60 -4.63 39.57
C LEU A 11 -32.76 -5.93 40.39
N ASN A 12 -31.65 -6.61 40.61
CA ASN A 12 -31.46 -7.21 41.94
C ASN A 12 -30.01 -7.08 42.41
N SER A 13 -29.98 -6.56 43.59
CA SER A 13 -28.97 -6.21 44.56
C SER A 13 -28.41 -7.44 45.29
N PHE A 14 -27.39 -7.20 46.09
CA PHE A 14 -26.75 -8.00 47.17
C PHE A 14 -25.72 -9.04 46.69
N ALA A 15 -24.55 -9.20 47.27
CA ALA A 15 -24.07 -8.87 48.57
C ALA A 15 -22.53 -8.86 48.63
N SER A 16 -22.04 -8.01 49.48
CA SER A 16 -20.74 -7.92 50.10
C SER A 16 -20.21 -9.23 50.66
N ILE A 17 -18.97 -9.60 50.35
CA ILE A 17 -18.14 -10.39 51.26
C ILE A 17 -16.73 -9.82 51.25
N ARG A 18 -16.38 -9.22 52.39
CA ARG A 18 -15.00 -8.91 52.77
C ARG A 18 -14.31 -10.20 53.21
N ALA A 19 -13.15 -10.46 52.66
CA ALA A 19 -12.17 -11.35 53.27
C ALA A 19 -10.77 -10.75 53.11
N CYS A 20 -10.25 -10.27 54.24
CA CYS A 20 -8.86 -9.93 54.46
C CYS A 20 -7.99 -11.20 54.47
N ARG A 21 -6.73 -11.07 54.01
CA ARG A 21 -5.50 -11.74 54.50
C ARG A 21 -4.70 -12.43 53.39
N PRO A 22 -3.39 -12.62 53.60
CA PRO A 22 -2.37 -11.73 54.16
C PRO A 22 -1.17 -11.51 53.20
N TRP A 23 -0.39 -10.50 53.51
CA TRP A 23 0.92 -10.21 52.96
C TRP A 23 1.86 -11.43 53.04
N ARG A 24 2.21 -12.01 51.92
CA ARG A 24 3.39 -12.86 51.81
C ARG A 24 4.48 -12.06 51.10
N VAL A 25 5.47 -11.74 51.91
CA VAL A 25 6.80 -11.35 51.48
C VAL A 25 7.34 -12.50 50.63
N ILE A 26 7.47 -12.32 49.33
CA ILE A 26 8.25 -13.23 48.47
C ILE A 26 9.44 -12.45 47.98
N SER A 27 10.55 -12.93 48.49
CA SER A 27 11.94 -12.58 48.30
C SER A 27 12.29 -12.11 46.89
N ALA A 28 13.05 -11.02 46.86
CA ALA A 28 13.91 -10.63 45.77
C ALA A 28 14.89 -11.77 45.42
N GLN A 29 14.72 -12.39 44.27
CA GLN A 29 15.76 -13.12 43.55
C GLN A 29 15.09 -13.88 42.40
N THR A 30 15.06 -13.27 41.22
CA THR A 30 15.12 -13.88 39.88
C THR A 30 14.75 -12.82 38.83
N TRP A 31 15.57 -11.79 38.72
CA TRP A 31 15.54 -10.84 37.63
C TRP A 31 16.83 -10.98 36.82
N LEU A 32 17.00 -12.04 36.07
CA LEU A 32 18.07 -12.14 35.07
C LEU A 32 17.75 -13.33 34.16
N ALA A 33 16.85 -13.18 33.20
CA ALA A 33 16.85 -13.95 31.95
C ALA A 33 15.54 -13.69 31.15
N THR A 34 15.30 -12.49 30.64
CA THR A 34 14.28 -12.28 29.60
C THR A 34 14.54 -10.99 28.82
N ILE A 35 15.74 -10.85 28.29
CA ILE A 35 16.00 -9.82 27.27
C ILE A 35 16.78 -10.51 26.17
N LEU A 36 16.09 -11.07 25.19
CA LEU A 36 16.65 -11.42 23.86
C LEU A 36 15.61 -12.08 22.95
N ILE A 37 14.44 -11.44 22.74
CA ILE A 37 13.62 -11.71 21.57
C ILE A 37 12.93 -10.41 21.18
N LEU A 38 13.69 -9.49 20.66
CA LEU A 38 13.17 -8.27 20.04
C LEU A 38 14.05 -7.96 18.83
N SER A 39 13.86 -8.67 17.76
CA SER A 39 14.31 -8.17 16.46
C SER A 39 13.93 -9.17 15.38
N SER A 40 12.77 -9.05 14.76
CA SER A 40 12.52 -9.48 13.38
C SER A 40 11.03 -9.35 13.02
N PHE A 41 10.46 -8.17 13.04
CA PHE A 41 9.15 -7.91 12.41
C PHE A 41 9.12 -6.55 11.71
N PRO A 42 9.72 -6.38 10.52
CA PRO A 42 9.28 -5.30 9.66
C PRO A 42 8.77 -5.71 8.28
N SER A 43 9.06 -6.92 7.76
CA SER A 43 8.80 -7.21 6.36
C SER A 43 7.33 -7.44 5.98
N ALA A 44 6.54 -8.02 6.85
CA ALA A 44 5.14 -8.35 6.55
C ALA A 44 4.21 -7.11 6.44
N PHE A 45 4.49 -6.06 7.20
CA PHE A 45 3.69 -4.82 7.16
C PHE A 45 3.93 -4.03 5.86
N ALA A 46 5.15 -3.99 5.35
CA ALA A 46 5.48 -3.26 4.13
C ALA A 46 4.87 -3.93 2.87
N GLU A 47 4.78 -5.24 2.84
CA GLU A 47 4.21 -5.99 1.71
C GLU A 47 2.68 -5.90 1.68
N SER A 48 2.02 -6.00 2.83
CA SER A 48 0.56 -5.80 2.93
C SER A 48 0.16 -4.37 2.58
N ASP A 49 0.97 -3.38 2.95
CA ASP A 49 0.78 -1.97 2.64
C ASP A 49 0.94 -1.69 1.14
N PHE A 50 1.94 -2.28 0.46
CA PHE A 50 2.07 -2.18 -0.99
C PHE A 50 0.90 -2.82 -1.73
N SER A 51 0.42 -3.97 -1.29
CA SER A 51 -0.71 -4.65 -1.93
C SER A 51 -1.97 -3.77 -1.94
N ALA A 52 -2.29 -3.13 -0.80
CA ALA A 52 -3.43 -2.21 -0.71
C ALA A 52 -3.24 -0.98 -1.60
N PHE A 53 -2.04 -0.39 -1.59
CA PHE A 53 -1.67 0.71 -2.48
C PHE A 53 -1.83 0.32 -3.96
N TRP A 54 -1.28 -0.84 -4.35
CA TRP A 54 -1.34 -1.33 -5.72
C TRP A 54 -2.77 -1.52 -6.22
N GLN A 55 -3.65 -2.13 -5.42
CA GLN A 55 -5.05 -2.31 -5.82
C GLN A 55 -5.74 -0.97 -6.08
N LYS A 56 -5.52 0.03 -5.23
CA LYS A 56 -6.08 1.37 -5.41
C LYS A 56 -5.52 2.07 -6.65
N PHE A 57 -4.19 2.04 -6.84
CA PHE A 57 -3.52 2.65 -7.98
C PHE A 57 -3.96 2.01 -9.30
N LYS A 58 -3.93 0.68 -9.38
CA LYS A 58 -4.39 -0.10 -10.51
C LYS A 58 -5.85 0.23 -10.89
N SER A 59 -6.75 0.27 -9.91
CA SER A 59 -8.16 0.60 -10.14
C SER A 59 -8.32 2.02 -10.68
N ALA A 60 -7.57 2.99 -10.15
CA ALA A 60 -7.58 4.37 -10.62
C ALA A 60 -7.07 4.48 -12.07
N VAL A 61 -6.00 3.75 -12.44
CA VAL A 61 -5.48 3.75 -13.82
C VAL A 61 -6.49 3.13 -14.80
N ILE A 62 -7.11 2.01 -14.43
CA ILE A 62 -8.14 1.36 -15.25
C ILE A 62 -9.36 2.28 -15.45
N ALA A 63 -9.77 3.00 -14.39
CA ALA A 63 -10.87 3.95 -14.44
C ALA A 63 -10.50 5.29 -15.12
N GLY A 64 -9.21 5.58 -15.34
CA GLY A 64 -8.73 6.85 -15.86
C GLY A 64 -8.86 8.02 -14.87
N ASP A 65 -8.89 7.74 -13.57
CA ASP A 65 -8.97 8.74 -12.49
C ASP A 65 -7.63 9.42 -12.28
N LYS A 66 -7.39 10.44 -13.11
CA LYS A 66 -6.14 11.22 -13.09
C LYS A 66 -5.87 11.90 -11.75
N ALA A 67 -6.91 12.33 -11.05
CA ALA A 67 -6.77 13.03 -9.78
C ALA A 67 -6.24 12.08 -8.69
N THR A 68 -6.86 10.93 -8.53
CA THR A 68 -6.40 9.89 -7.59
C THR A 68 -4.99 9.43 -7.92
N ILE A 69 -4.66 9.19 -9.20
CA ILE A 69 -3.33 8.76 -9.60
C ILE A 69 -2.28 9.84 -9.27
N ALA A 70 -2.58 11.12 -9.53
CA ALA A 70 -1.67 12.23 -9.22
C ALA A 70 -1.38 12.35 -7.71
N GLU A 71 -2.38 12.09 -6.83
CA GLU A 71 -2.18 12.04 -5.37
C GLU A 71 -1.27 10.87 -4.93
N MET A 72 -1.30 9.79 -5.70
CA MET A 72 -0.50 8.59 -5.45
C MET A 72 0.88 8.64 -6.14
N THR A 73 1.22 9.73 -6.81
CA THR A 73 2.47 9.92 -7.56
C THR A 73 3.46 10.79 -6.76
N LYS A 74 4.74 10.43 -6.82
CA LYS A 74 5.87 11.23 -6.34
C LYS A 74 6.29 12.20 -7.43
N PHE A 75 6.51 13.47 -7.07
CA PHE A 75 7.05 14.45 -8.00
C PHE A 75 8.40 14.96 -7.54
N PRO A 76 9.32 15.27 -8.48
CA PRO A 76 9.21 15.01 -9.91
C PRO A 76 9.13 13.52 -10.22
N LEU A 77 8.26 13.12 -11.18
CA LEU A 77 8.17 11.75 -11.68
C LEU A 77 9.27 11.51 -12.71
N SER A 78 10.07 10.47 -12.53
CA SER A 78 11.09 10.05 -13.49
C SER A 78 10.45 9.52 -14.77
N MET A 79 11.07 9.81 -15.90
CA MET A 79 10.63 9.38 -17.23
C MET A 79 11.78 8.70 -17.97
N PRO A 80 11.52 7.90 -19.04
CA PRO A 80 12.55 7.23 -19.82
C PRO A 80 13.62 8.17 -20.34
N TYR A 81 14.75 7.62 -20.75
CA TYR A 81 15.90 8.37 -21.24
C TYR A 81 15.49 9.40 -22.32
N GLY A 82 16.05 10.60 -22.24
CA GLY A 82 15.74 11.69 -23.17
C GLY A 82 14.40 12.39 -22.92
N VAL A 83 13.53 11.86 -22.08
CA VAL A 83 12.23 12.46 -21.77
C VAL A 83 12.32 13.26 -20.46
N LYS A 84 11.86 14.52 -20.48
CA LYS A 84 11.87 15.38 -19.29
C LYS A 84 10.98 14.81 -18.20
N ALA A 85 11.47 14.81 -16.96
CA ALA A 85 10.68 14.46 -15.79
C ALA A 85 9.38 15.28 -15.70
N VAL A 86 8.32 14.65 -15.17
CA VAL A 86 7.04 15.32 -14.91
C VAL A 86 7.15 16.08 -13.59
N LYS A 87 6.99 17.40 -13.62
CA LYS A 87 7.38 18.26 -12.50
C LYS A 87 6.38 18.26 -11.34
N ASN A 88 5.09 18.24 -11.64
CA ASN A 88 4.00 18.42 -10.69
C ASN A 88 2.68 17.83 -11.23
N LYS A 89 1.57 17.96 -10.46
CA LYS A 89 0.25 17.43 -10.80
C LYS A 89 -0.35 18.02 -12.08
N GLU A 90 -0.15 19.30 -12.33
CA GLU A 90 -0.63 19.98 -13.54
C GLU A 90 0.08 19.44 -14.79
N ASP A 91 1.40 19.28 -14.70
CA ASP A 91 2.20 18.67 -15.75
C ASP A 91 1.83 17.22 -15.99
N PHE A 92 1.61 16.46 -14.91
CA PHE A 92 1.12 15.08 -14.94
C PHE A 92 -0.23 14.99 -15.68
N SER A 93 -1.19 15.86 -15.37
CA SER A 93 -2.52 15.85 -15.98
C SER A 93 -2.45 16.09 -17.49
N ARG A 94 -1.57 16.98 -17.94
CA ARG A 94 -1.33 17.24 -19.37
C ARG A 94 -0.69 16.05 -20.07
N ARG A 95 0.28 15.40 -19.41
CA ARG A 95 1.09 14.31 -19.97
C ARG A 95 0.53 12.91 -19.64
N TYR A 96 -0.66 12.83 -19.08
CA TYR A 96 -1.28 11.55 -18.65
C TYR A 96 -1.27 10.48 -19.76
N ASN A 97 -1.63 10.85 -20.99
CA ASN A 97 -1.66 9.91 -22.10
C ASN A 97 -0.26 9.45 -22.52
N GLU A 98 0.74 10.32 -22.44
CA GLU A 98 2.14 9.97 -22.67
C GLU A 98 2.61 8.91 -21.65
N ILE A 99 2.29 9.10 -20.38
CA ILE A 99 2.69 8.22 -19.28
C ILE A 99 2.00 6.84 -19.37
N PHE A 100 0.67 6.81 -19.58
CA PHE A 100 -0.12 5.58 -19.43
C PHE A 100 -0.60 4.97 -20.75
N LYS A 101 -0.41 5.64 -21.88
CA LYS A 101 -0.83 5.18 -23.22
C LYS A 101 0.23 5.44 -24.29
N GLY A 102 1.39 5.93 -23.92
CA GLY A 102 2.52 6.21 -24.84
C GLY A 102 3.09 4.91 -25.39
N GLU A 103 3.98 4.30 -24.63
CA GLU A 103 4.69 3.09 -25.03
C GLU A 103 3.95 1.80 -24.63
N ALA A 104 3.26 1.80 -23.49
CA ALA A 104 2.39 0.70 -23.05
C ALA A 104 0.94 1.16 -22.92
N ASN A 105 -0.02 0.24 -23.02
CA ASN A 105 -1.37 0.44 -22.55
C ASN A 105 -1.46 0.02 -21.08
N ALA A 106 -1.16 0.96 -20.17
CA ALA A 106 -1.08 0.66 -18.75
C ALA A 106 -2.38 0.09 -18.17
N ALA A 107 -3.56 0.55 -18.62
CA ALA A 107 -4.84 0.04 -18.13
C ALA A 107 -5.02 -1.46 -18.48
N GLN A 108 -4.67 -1.85 -19.70
CA GLN A 108 -4.71 -3.25 -20.13
C GLN A 108 -3.65 -4.09 -19.39
N CYS A 109 -2.42 -3.59 -19.33
CA CYS A 109 -1.32 -4.27 -18.64
C CYS A 109 -1.66 -4.51 -17.16
N PHE A 110 -2.05 -3.46 -16.43
CA PHE A 110 -2.32 -3.54 -15.00
C PHE A 110 -3.49 -4.48 -14.66
N ALA A 111 -4.40 -4.75 -15.57
CA ALA A 111 -5.48 -5.71 -15.35
C ALA A 111 -4.94 -7.10 -14.98
N SER A 112 -3.82 -7.52 -15.57
CA SER A 112 -3.22 -8.86 -15.39
C SER A 112 -1.80 -8.86 -14.82
N ALA A 113 -1.10 -7.71 -14.82
CA ALA A 113 0.27 -7.61 -14.34
C ALA A 113 0.39 -7.94 -12.85
N LYS A 114 1.49 -8.58 -12.49
CA LYS A 114 1.88 -8.89 -11.10
C LYS A 114 3.03 -7.96 -10.71
N PRO A 115 2.98 -7.38 -9.49
CA PRO A 115 4.11 -6.64 -8.96
C PRO A 115 5.34 -7.52 -8.79
N HIS A 116 6.48 -7.01 -9.23
CA HIS A 116 7.78 -7.60 -8.99
C HIS A 116 8.48 -6.83 -7.86
N LYS A 117 8.90 -7.54 -6.81
CA LYS A 117 9.58 -6.92 -5.66
C LYS A 117 11.07 -6.80 -5.97
N GLU A 118 11.54 -5.57 -6.18
CA GLU A 118 12.96 -5.27 -6.38
C GLU A 118 13.71 -5.16 -5.04
N SER A 119 13.05 -4.59 -4.03
CA SER A 119 13.58 -4.44 -2.68
C SER A 119 12.46 -4.25 -1.66
N ASP A 120 12.79 -4.10 -0.38
CA ASP A 120 11.81 -3.76 0.66
C ASP A 120 11.19 -2.37 0.47
N ARG A 121 11.75 -1.55 -0.42
CA ARG A 121 11.32 -0.18 -0.69
C ARG A 121 10.94 0.09 -2.13
N GLN A 122 10.93 -0.94 -2.99
CA GLN A 122 10.63 -0.79 -4.42
C GLN A 122 9.89 -2.00 -4.97
N TYR A 123 8.83 -1.71 -5.71
CA TYR A 123 8.13 -2.66 -6.59
C TYR A 123 8.07 -2.11 -7.99
N ASP A 124 8.19 -2.99 -8.97
CA ASP A 124 8.12 -2.68 -10.38
C ASP A 124 6.98 -3.45 -11.04
N ILE A 125 6.36 -2.82 -12.04
CA ILE A 125 5.37 -3.46 -12.91
C ILE A 125 5.92 -3.39 -14.32
N TYR A 126 6.15 -4.53 -14.91
CA TYR A 126 6.60 -4.65 -16.29
C TYR A 126 5.40 -4.81 -17.22
N CYS A 127 5.38 -4.01 -18.28
CA CYS A 127 4.32 -4.00 -19.27
C CYS A 127 4.90 -4.25 -20.69
N PRO A 128 4.21 -5.06 -21.51
CA PRO A 128 4.52 -5.20 -22.90
C PRO A 128 4.38 -3.87 -23.65
N PHE A 129 5.12 -3.74 -24.75
CA PHE A 129 4.96 -2.63 -25.66
C PHE A 129 3.53 -2.63 -26.22
N LYS A 130 2.93 -1.47 -26.39
CA LYS A 130 1.53 -1.40 -26.89
C LYS A 130 1.34 -1.99 -28.28
N GLY A 131 2.40 -2.02 -29.12
CA GLY A 131 2.41 -2.67 -30.43
C GLY A 131 2.41 -4.19 -30.35
N THR A 132 2.84 -4.77 -29.23
CA THR A 132 2.92 -6.22 -28.97
C THR A 132 2.33 -6.55 -27.60
N PRO A 133 1.04 -6.27 -27.34
CA PRO A 133 0.46 -6.25 -25.99
C PRO A 133 0.39 -7.61 -25.30
N ASN A 134 0.64 -8.70 -26.02
CA ASN A 134 0.65 -10.07 -25.49
C ASN A 134 2.07 -10.65 -25.33
N ASP A 135 3.10 -9.87 -25.64
CA ASP A 135 4.50 -10.26 -25.52
C ASP A 135 5.00 -9.98 -24.10
N TRP A 136 4.61 -10.84 -23.16
CA TRP A 136 5.00 -10.75 -21.75
C TRP A 136 6.44 -11.21 -21.49
N GLU A 137 7.06 -11.94 -22.42
CA GLU A 137 8.46 -12.33 -22.33
C GLU A 137 9.38 -11.14 -22.59
N ASN A 138 8.90 -10.18 -23.42
CA ASN A 138 9.60 -8.93 -23.69
C ASN A 138 8.73 -7.75 -23.27
N ALA A 139 8.67 -7.50 -21.96
CA ALA A 139 7.86 -6.44 -21.35
C ALA A 139 8.77 -5.29 -20.89
N PRO A 140 9.22 -4.40 -21.80
CA PRO A 140 10.29 -3.44 -21.50
C PRO A 140 9.82 -2.22 -20.71
N ILE A 141 8.53 -1.94 -20.68
CA ILE A 141 8.03 -0.72 -20.03
C ILE A 141 7.83 -0.97 -18.55
N ARG A 142 8.65 -0.30 -17.74
CA ARG A 142 8.72 -0.49 -16.30
C ARG A 142 8.09 0.69 -15.56
N PHE A 143 7.03 0.44 -14.80
CA PHE A 143 6.43 1.38 -13.86
C PHE A 143 7.01 1.14 -12.48
N ILE A 144 7.66 2.15 -11.90
CA ILE A 144 8.44 2.07 -10.67
C ILE A 144 7.65 2.64 -9.50
N PHE A 145 7.56 1.89 -8.41
CA PHE A 145 6.88 2.30 -7.18
C PHE A 145 7.86 2.27 -6.02
N GLU A 146 7.93 3.37 -5.26
CA GLU A 146 8.86 3.51 -4.15
C GLU A 146 8.14 3.77 -2.82
N LEU A 147 8.68 3.19 -1.74
CA LEU A 147 8.27 3.51 -0.38
C LEU A 147 8.94 4.82 0.06
N THR A 148 8.15 5.87 0.19
CA THR A 148 8.55 7.18 0.68
C THR A 148 8.22 7.36 2.17
N LYS A 149 8.55 8.52 2.74
CA LYS A 149 8.12 8.88 4.11
C LYS A 149 6.60 9.01 4.24
N SER A 150 5.89 9.27 3.13
CA SER A 150 4.43 9.40 3.07
C SER A 150 3.71 8.15 2.55
N GLY A 151 4.38 6.98 2.59
CA GLY A 151 3.88 5.71 2.07
C GLY A 151 4.32 5.45 0.62
N TRP A 152 3.74 4.43 0.01
CA TRP A 152 4.03 4.03 -1.37
C TRP A 152 3.60 5.09 -2.37
N LYS A 153 4.41 5.30 -3.41
CA LYS A 153 4.16 6.25 -4.49
C LYS A 153 4.63 5.70 -5.82
N PHE A 154 3.91 6.04 -6.88
CA PHE A 154 4.42 5.92 -8.25
C PHE A 154 5.55 6.93 -8.44
N ALA A 155 6.74 6.45 -8.75
CA ALA A 155 7.98 7.24 -8.73
C ALA A 155 8.62 7.41 -10.10
N GLY A 156 8.33 6.54 -11.05
CA GLY A 156 8.96 6.59 -12.36
C GLY A 156 8.36 5.67 -13.40
N LEU A 157 8.65 6.02 -14.64
CA LEU A 157 8.47 5.21 -15.83
C LEU A 157 9.83 5.05 -16.50
N ASP A 158 10.13 3.87 -17.01
CA ASP A 158 11.38 3.55 -17.66
C ASP A 158 11.15 2.56 -18.81
N ASN A 159 12.06 2.55 -19.78
CA ASN A 159 12.11 1.54 -20.83
C ASN A 159 13.45 0.80 -20.70
N VAL A 160 13.40 -0.46 -20.26
CA VAL A 160 14.61 -1.23 -19.95
C VAL A 160 15.45 -1.61 -21.17
N ASN A 161 14.95 -1.33 -22.39
CA ASN A 161 15.64 -1.56 -23.67
C ASN A 161 16.32 -0.31 -24.25
N GLU A 162 16.28 0.84 -23.53
CA GLU A 162 16.90 2.11 -23.95
C GLU A 162 18.22 2.42 -23.24
#